data_05f12343c40d9cb98dd38b6ad4cc3a2d
#
_entry.id   05f12343c40d9cb98dd38b6ad4cc3a2d
#
_cell.length_a   1.000
_cell.length_b   1.000
_cell.length_c   1.000
_cell.angle_alpha   90.00
_cell.angle_beta   90.00
_cell.angle_gamma   90.00
#
_symmetry.space_group_name_H-M   'P 1'
#
loop_
_entity.id
_entity.type
_entity.pdbx_description
1 polymer ?
#
loop_
_entity_poly.entity_id
_entity_poly.type
_entity_poly.pdbx_seq_one_letter_code
_entity_poly.pdbx_strand_id
1 'polypeptide(L)'
;ADKLATFSGAALFSGNATFGADDTGVDVRIFSATASEGVLYDASEDELALLLTTKLKFHDVGGGEEIFASSDGHLEINAGTTLDVTAPTVDINASTAVTIDGPAVTIADSAAGAPILHLNNTHAGAASAELRFNKDSASGADNDVMGKISFYGTDDSDNAHEELAYMDAYIVEADHGSEAAGMRFFVAENDGTRTQGLALTGQASADGEIDVSIAAGAASTTTVNGHI
;
A
#
# COMPACT_ATOMS: atom_id res chain seq x y z
N ALA A 1 -48.57 34.49 -0.84
CA ALA A 1 -48.02 34.64 -2.20
C ALA A 1 -46.52 34.63 -2.07
N ASP A 2 -45.87 33.63 -2.68
CA ASP A 2 -44.40 33.51 -2.73
C ASP A 2 -43.87 34.73 -3.51
N LYS A 3 -43.00 35.49 -2.87
CA LYS A 3 -42.31 36.62 -3.47
C LYS A 3 -41.07 36.09 -4.17
N LEU A 4 -41.18 35.69 -5.42
CA LEU A 4 -40.05 35.29 -6.24
C LEU A 4 -39.27 36.54 -6.68
N ALA A 5 -38.02 36.67 -6.31
CA ALA A 5 -37.10 37.64 -6.89
C ALA A 5 -36.36 36.98 -8.06
N THR A 6 -36.51 37.50 -9.29
CA THR A 6 -35.84 37.01 -10.48
C THR A 6 -34.79 38.01 -10.94
N PHE A 7 -33.54 37.61 -11.03
CA PHE A 7 -32.44 38.38 -11.59
C PHE A 7 -32.18 37.88 -13.01
N SER A 8 -32.40 38.71 -14.03
CA SER A 8 -32.14 38.35 -15.45
C SER A 8 -30.69 38.52 -15.87
N GLY A 9 -29.84 39.00 -14.97
CA GLY A 9 -28.39 39.20 -15.15
C GLY A 9 -27.62 38.81 -13.88
N ALA A 10 -26.35 39.21 -13.79
CA ALA A 10 -25.55 38.99 -12.63
C ALA A 10 -26.12 39.72 -11.39
N ALA A 11 -26.21 39.03 -10.24
CA ALA A 11 -26.46 39.64 -8.95
C ALA A 11 -25.13 39.81 -8.20
N LEU A 12 -24.79 41.03 -7.77
CA LEU A 12 -23.61 41.33 -6.98
C LEU A 12 -24.03 41.65 -5.54
N PHE A 13 -23.55 40.87 -4.61
CA PHE A 13 -23.68 41.13 -3.17
C PHE A 13 -22.35 41.69 -2.66
N SER A 14 -22.34 42.98 -2.27
CA SER A 14 -21.15 43.64 -1.71
C SER A 14 -20.98 43.42 -0.22
N GLY A 15 -21.87 42.70 0.41
CA GLY A 15 -21.87 42.27 1.80
C GLY A 15 -22.28 40.81 1.94
N ASN A 16 -22.58 40.38 3.15
CA ASN A 16 -23.00 39.01 3.42
C ASN A 16 -24.36 38.69 2.77
N ALA A 17 -24.49 37.51 2.19
CA ALA A 17 -25.77 36.92 1.79
C ALA A 17 -26.14 35.83 2.79
N THR A 18 -27.34 35.88 3.36
CA THR A 18 -27.88 34.87 4.27
C THR A 18 -29.08 34.20 3.60
N PHE A 19 -29.05 32.87 3.60
CA PHE A 19 -30.15 32.05 3.09
C PHE A 19 -30.78 31.30 4.25
N GLY A 20 -32.11 31.46 4.45
CA GLY A 20 -32.82 30.88 5.57
C GLY A 20 -32.62 31.60 6.89
N ALA A 21 -33.01 30.95 7.98
CA ALA A 21 -32.78 31.37 9.35
C ALA A 21 -32.40 30.17 10.22
N ASP A 22 -31.88 30.43 11.42
CA ASP A 22 -31.59 29.37 12.40
C ASP A 22 -32.86 28.55 12.68
N ASP A 23 -32.76 27.25 12.76
CA ASP A 23 -33.86 26.27 12.87
C ASP A 23 -34.88 26.28 11.69
N THR A 24 -34.63 27.07 10.63
CA THR A 24 -35.52 27.16 9.45
C THR A 24 -34.66 27.36 8.18
N GLY A 25 -33.86 26.37 7.83
CA GLY A 25 -33.00 26.38 6.67
C GLY A 25 -33.80 26.45 5.35
N VAL A 26 -33.12 26.81 4.27
CA VAL A 26 -33.64 26.71 2.88
C VAL A 26 -32.59 26.06 2.01
N ASP A 27 -33.06 25.31 1.02
CA ASP A 27 -32.16 24.74 0.02
C ASP A 27 -31.49 25.84 -0.83
N VAL A 28 -30.20 25.64 -1.10
CA VAL A 28 -29.44 26.48 -2.00
C VAL A 28 -28.90 25.61 -3.13
N ARG A 29 -29.38 25.83 -4.35
CA ARG A 29 -28.95 25.04 -5.51
C ARG A 29 -28.23 25.90 -6.54
N ILE A 30 -27.07 25.43 -6.96
CA ILE A 30 -26.26 26.00 -8.04
C ILE A 30 -26.23 24.97 -9.16
N PHE A 31 -26.89 25.29 -10.28
CA PHE A 31 -26.96 24.40 -11.44
C PHE A 31 -25.71 24.50 -12.29
N SER A 32 -25.24 23.37 -12.81
CA SER A 32 -24.26 23.31 -13.87
C SER A 32 -24.91 23.40 -15.27
N ALA A 33 -24.11 23.42 -16.32
CA ALA A 33 -24.61 23.32 -17.70
C ALA A 33 -25.08 21.90 -18.05
N THR A 34 -24.71 20.90 -17.27
CA THR A 34 -25.13 19.50 -17.45
C THR A 34 -26.37 19.23 -16.60
N ALA A 35 -27.34 18.52 -17.18
CA ALA A 35 -28.59 18.21 -16.50
C ALA A 35 -28.32 17.39 -15.21
N SER A 36 -28.99 17.77 -14.14
CA SER A 36 -28.92 17.15 -12.80
C SER A 36 -27.59 17.29 -12.05
N GLU A 37 -26.57 17.88 -12.65
CA GLU A 37 -25.32 18.21 -11.98
C GLU A 37 -25.38 19.58 -11.29
N GLY A 38 -24.48 19.80 -10.33
CA GLY A 38 -24.36 21.07 -9.61
C GLY A 38 -24.07 20.88 -8.12
N VAL A 39 -24.27 21.94 -7.36
CA VAL A 39 -24.09 21.97 -5.90
C VAL A 39 -25.44 22.21 -5.27
N LEU A 40 -25.76 21.42 -4.23
CA LEU A 40 -26.96 21.57 -3.42
C LEU A 40 -26.55 21.64 -1.95
N TYR A 41 -26.95 22.70 -1.25
CA TYR A 41 -27.14 22.64 0.19
C TYR A 41 -28.57 22.21 0.45
N ASP A 42 -28.76 21.03 1.03
CA ASP A 42 -30.08 20.49 1.40
C ASP A 42 -30.31 20.75 2.89
N ALA A 43 -31.20 21.66 3.16
CA ALA A 43 -31.50 22.07 4.52
C ALA A 43 -32.31 21.03 5.29
N SER A 44 -32.98 20.09 4.64
CA SER A 44 -33.75 19.04 5.29
C SER A 44 -32.89 17.88 5.77
N GLU A 45 -31.74 17.63 5.10
CA GLU A 45 -30.80 16.56 5.42
C GLU A 45 -29.52 17.10 6.10
N ASP A 46 -29.36 18.41 6.27
CA ASP A 46 -28.18 19.08 6.82
C ASP A 46 -26.90 18.77 6.03
N GLU A 47 -26.98 18.68 4.70
CA GLU A 47 -25.85 18.29 3.86
C GLU A 47 -25.51 19.28 2.74
N LEU A 48 -24.22 19.26 2.33
CA LEU A 48 -23.72 19.90 1.10
C LEU A 48 -23.38 18.81 0.08
N ALA A 49 -24.20 18.66 -0.95
CA ALA A 49 -24.05 17.64 -1.97
C ALA A 49 -23.41 18.20 -3.26
N LEU A 50 -22.41 17.54 -3.78
CA LEU A 50 -21.91 17.67 -5.14
C LEU A 50 -22.62 16.60 -5.98
N LEU A 51 -23.52 17.02 -6.86
CA LEU A 51 -24.45 16.12 -7.53
C LEU A 51 -23.80 15.44 -8.75
N LEU A 52 -24.00 14.12 -8.88
CA LEU A 52 -23.48 13.27 -9.93
C LEU A 52 -21.95 13.37 -10.07
N THR A 53 -21.43 13.80 -11.23
CA THR A 53 -20.01 13.91 -11.50
C THR A 53 -19.43 15.30 -11.22
N THR A 54 -20.16 16.17 -10.51
CA THR A 54 -19.67 17.48 -10.08
C THR A 54 -18.45 17.30 -9.16
N LYS A 55 -17.38 18.02 -9.47
CA LYS A 55 -16.07 17.89 -8.79
C LYS A 55 -15.81 19.08 -7.86
N LEU A 56 -15.20 18.80 -6.70
CA LEU A 56 -14.53 19.81 -5.91
C LEU A 56 -13.08 19.89 -6.37
N LYS A 57 -12.71 20.98 -7.05
CA LYS A 57 -11.35 21.22 -7.52
C LYS A 57 -10.60 22.18 -6.62
N PHE A 58 -9.29 21.97 -6.51
CA PHE A 58 -8.40 22.79 -5.72
C PHE A 58 -7.33 23.43 -6.62
N HIS A 59 -6.80 24.56 -6.23
CA HIS A 59 -5.79 25.35 -6.89
C HIS A 59 -6.30 26.03 -8.18
N ASP A 60 -6.61 25.32 -9.26
CA ASP A 60 -7.10 25.89 -10.51
C ASP A 60 -8.19 25.04 -11.18
N VAL A 61 -8.90 25.60 -12.14
CA VAL A 61 -10.01 24.90 -12.85
C VAL A 61 -9.49 23.82 -13.79
N GLY A 62 -8.26 23.93 -14.29
CA GLY A 62 -7.63 22.97 -15.19
C GLY A 62 -6.78 21.92 -14.46
N GLY A 63 -6.58 22.06 -13.16
CA GLY A 63 -5.74 21.17 -12.34
C GLY A 63 -6.31 19.76 -12.18
N GLY A 64 -5.43 18.86 -11.76
CA GLY A 64 -5.76 17.46 -11.50
C GLY A 64 -6.20 17.17 -10.06
N GLU A 65 -6.08 18.15 -9.16
CA GLU A 65 -6.43 18.03 -7.74
C GLU A 65 -7.93 18.15 -7.54
N GLU A 66 -8.57 17.02 -7.26
CA GLU A 66 -10.04 16.97 -7.17
C GLU A 66 -10.55 15.88 -6.24
N ILE A 67 -11.73 16.10 -5.69
CA ILE A 67 -12.52 15.08 -4.98
C ILE A 67 -13.86 14.99 -5.70
N PHE A 68 -14.25 13.77 -6.12
CA PHE A 68 -15.50 13.54 -6.81
C PHE A 68 -15.96 12.09 -6.75
N ALA A 69 -17.22 11.84 -7.07
CA ALA A 69 -17.74 10.49 -7.27
C ALA A 69 -17.76 10.19 -8.79
N SER A 70 -16.95 9.22 -9.24
CA SER A 70 -16.94 8.80 -10.65
C SER A 70 -18.12 7.90 -10.99
N SER A 71 -18.70 7.23 -10.00
CA SER A 71 -19.93 6.45 -10.07
C SER A 71 -20.55 6.31 -8.69
N ASP A 72 -21.79 5.80 -8.62
CA ASP A 72 -22.43 5.51 -7.33
C ASP A 72 -21.59 4.53 -6.48
N GLY A 73 -21.38 4.89 -5.23
CA GLY A 73 -20.57 4.13 -4.27
C GLY A 73 -19.05 4.25 -4.47
N HIS A 74 -18.55 5.11 -5.36
CA HIS A 74 -17.13 5.28 -5.64
C HIS A 74 -16.67 6.73 -5.41
N LEU A 75 -15.90 6.99 -4.37
CA LEU A 75 -15.28 8.29 -4.08
C LEU A 75 -13.81 8.26 -4.48
N GLU A 76 -13.38 9.21 -5.30
CA GLU A 76 -12.00 9.41 -5.73
C GLU A 76 -11.40 10.68 -5.12
N ILE A 77 -10.14 10.59 -4.69
CA ILE A 77 -9.31 11.72 -4.26
C ILE A 77 -8.06 11.72 -5.15
N ASN A 78 -7.98 12.65 -6.07
CA ASN A 78 -6.89 12.79 -7.00
C ASN A 78 -6.01 13.97 -6.60
N ALA A 79 -4.71 13.75 -6.46
CA ALA A 79 -3.75 14.74 -5.99
C ALA A 79 -2.74 15.17 -7.07
N GLY A 80 -2.90 14.78 -8.31
CA GLY A 80 -1.97 15.15 -9.38
C GLY A 80 -0.54 14.61 -9.20
N THR A 81 0.14 14.95 -8.12
CA THR A 81 1.51 14.52 -7.82
C THR A 81 1.63 13.82 -6.48
N THR A 82 1.16 14.44 -5.41
CA THR A 82 1.32 13.93 -4.03
C THR A 82 0.05 14.17 -3.24
N LEU A 83 -0.47 13.10 -2.61
CA LEU A 83 -1.45 13.21 -1.54
C LEU A 83 -0.70 13.12 -0.20
N ASP A 84 -0.64 14.23 0.54
CA ASP A 84 -0.01 14.29 1.86
C ASP A 84 -1.09 14.23 2.94
N VAL A 85 -1.04 13.19 3.78
CA VAL A 85 -1.95 12.99 4.91
C VAL A 85 -1.15 13.02 6.20
N THR A 86 -1.21 14.14 6.92
CA THR A 86 -0.49 14.31 8.18
C THR A 86 -1.46 14.26 9.36
N ALA A 87 -1.31 13.27 10.20
CA ALA A 87 -2.10 13.11 11.41
C ALA A 87 -1.33 12.33 12.48
N PRO A 88 -1.63 12.50 13.79
CA PRO A 88 -1.08 11.63 14.84
C PRO A 88 -1.45 10.16 14.63
N THR A 89 -2.59 9.88 14.02
CA THR A 89 -3.05 8.54 13.65
C THR A 89 -3.81 8.61 12.33
N VAL A 90 -3.49 7.71 11.40
CA VAL A 90 -4.29 7.45 10.19
C VAL A 90 -4.89 6.06 10.34
N ASP A 91 -6.22 5.99 10.42
CA ASP A 91 -6.97 4.74 10.57
C ASP A 91 -7.70 4.41 9.27
N ILE A 92 -7.36 3.27 8.65
CA ILE A 92 -7.95 2.81 7.39
C ILE A 92 -8.66 1.49 7.64
N ASN A 93 -9.99 1.53 7.70
CA ASN A 93 -10.84 0.37 7.97
C ASN A 93 -11.52 -0.10 6.67
N ALA A 94 -11.08 -1.21 6.13
CA ALA A 94 -11.68 -1.84 4.97
C ALA A 94 -12.25 -3.22 5.34
N SER A 95 -13.50 -3.50 4.98
CA SER A 95 -14.15 -4.78 5.28
C SER A 95 -13.63 -5.94 4.43
N THR A 96 -13.00 -5.66 3.29
CA THR A 96 -12.53 -6.68 2.34
C THR A 96 -11.03 -6.59 2.11
N ALA A 97 -10.52 -5.44 1.67
CA ALA A 97 -9.10 -5.25 1.39
C ALA A 97 -8.69 -3.78 1.41
N VAL A 98 -7.43 -3.52 1.75
CA VAL A 98 -6.72 -2.28 1.42
C VAL A 98 -5.71 -2.63 0.33
N THR A 99 -5.80 -1.99 -0.84
CA THR A 99 -4.87 -2.19 -1.94
C THR A 99 -3.95 -0.98 -2.05
N ILE A 100 -2.64 -1.21 -2.09
CA ILE A 100 -1.62 -0.19 -2.35
C ILE A 100 -0.87 -0.64 -3.60
N ASP A 101 -1.04 0.10 -4.70
CA ASP A 101 -0.42 -0.19 -5.99
C ASP A 101 0.67 0.84 -6.28
N GLY A 102 1.89 0.38 -6.43
CA GLY A 102 3.04 1.26 -6.67
C GLY A 102 4.36 0.49 -6.60
N PRO A 103 5.46 1.09 -7.08
CA PRO A 103 6.76 0.41 -7.13
C PRO A 103 7.38 0.19 -5.75
N ALA A 104 6.96 0.94 -4.72
CA ALA A 104 7.47 0.80 -3.36
C ALA A 104 6.48 1.31 -2.31
N VAL A 105 6.50 0.68 -1.15
CA VAL A 105 5.89 1.17 0.09
C VAL A 105 6.99 1.38 1.11
N THR A 106 7.13 2.59 1.64
CA THR A 106 8.12 2.92 2.67
C THR A 106 7.41 3.15 4.00
N ILE A 107 7.86 2.44 5.03
CA ILE A 107 7.46 2.67 6.42
C ILE A 107 8.73 3.09 7.17
N ALA A 108 8.82 4.35 7.62
CA ALA A 108 10.02 4.90 8.23
C ALA A 108 9.70 5.67 9.50
N ASP A 109 10.58 5.56 10.49
CA ASP A 109 10.55 6.33 11.73
C ASP A 109 11.99 6.47 12.26
N SER A 110 12.26 7.50 13.07
CA SER A 110 13.55 7.75 13.70
C SER A 110 13.58 7.36 15.19
N ALA A 111 12.46 6.93 15.77
CA ALA A 111 12.38 6.53 17.17
C ALA A 111 13.00 5.14 17.37
N ALA A 112 13.64 4.94 18.51
CA ALA A 112 14.21 3.65 18.86
C ALA A 112 13.13 2.55 18.94
N GLY A 113 13.35 1.45 18.20
CA GLY A 113 12.42 0.34 18.13
C GLY A 113 11.25 0.53 17.13
N ALA A 114 11.26 1.58 16.32
CA ALA A 114 10.28 1.83 15.25
C ALA A 114 10.99 1.89 13.88
N PRO A 115 10.26 1.70 12.76
CA PRO A 115 8.86 1.30 12.68
C PRO A 115 8.60 -0.17 12.98
N ILE A 116 7.35 -0.53 13.28
CA ILE A 116 6.91 -1.93 13.47
C ILE A 116 5.81 -2.24 12.44
N LEU A 117 5.99 -3.31 11.66
CA LEU A 117 4.91 -3.90 10.87
C LEU A 117 4.27 -5.03 11.69
N HIS A 118 3.03 -4.84 12.12
CA HIS A 118 2.28 -5.81 12.92
C HIS A 118 1.19 -6.48 12.09
N LEU A 119 1.33 -7.76 11.81
CA LEU A 119 0.30 -8.59 11.16
C LEU A 119 -0.41 -9.40 12.25
N ASN A 120 -1.65 -9.04 12.58
CA ASN A 120 -2.40 -9.63 13.67
C ASN A 120 -3.68 -10.31 13.18
N ASN A 121 -3.87 -11.58 13.52
CA ASN A 121 -5.10 -12.32 13.33
C ASN A 121 -5.68 -12.67 14.70
N THR A 122 -6.87 -12.14 15.01
CA THR A 122 -7.57 -12.38 16.29
C THR A 122 -8.59 -13.51 16.22
N HIS A 123 -8.72 -14.18 15.08
CA HIS A 123 -9.65 -15.30 14.91
C HIS A 123 -9.20 -16.53 15.72
N ALA A 124 -10.13 -17.20 16.40
CA ALA A 124 -9.83 -18.37 17.25
C ALA A 124 -9.56 -19.68 16.48
N GLY A 125 -9.68 -19.70 15.15
CA GLY A 125 -9.37 -20.87 14.31
C GLY A 125 -7.86 -21.09 14.13
N ALA A 126 -7.50 -22.18 13.49
CA ALA A 126 -6.10 -22.61 13.32
C ALA A 126 -5.28 -21.77 12.31
N ALA A 127 -5.93 -20.96 11.45
CA ALA A 127 -5.23 -20.12 10.49
C ALA A 127 -4.59 -18.89 11.16
N SER A 128 -3.39 -18.50 10.72
CA SER A 128 -2.66 -17.33 11.21
C SER A 128 -2.68 -16.18 10.23
N ALA A 129 -2.13 -15.02 10.63
CA ALA A 129 -1.75 -13.97 9.70
C ALA A 129 -0.62 -14.46 8.78
N GLU A 130 -0.55 -13.94 7.57
CA GLU A 130 0.41 -14.35 6.54
C GLU A 130 1.09 -13.12 5.93
N LEU A 131 2.41 -13.20 5.72
CA LEU A 131 3.15 -12.31 4.82
C LEU A 131 3.49 -13.12 3.57
N ARG A 132 2.89 -12.75 2.43
CA ARG A 132 3.05 -13.46 1.16
C ARG A 132 3.90 -12.65 0.20
N PHE A 133 4.99 -13.27 -0.30
CA PHE A 133 5.70 -12.81 -1.48
C PHE A 133 5.18 -13.59 -2.68
N ASN A 134 4.73 -12.90 -3.72
CA ASN A 134 4.17 -13.50 -4.91
C ASN A 134 4.84 -12.92 -6.15
N LYS A 135 5.59 -13.76 -6.88
CA LYS A 135 6.11 -13.43 -8.20
C LYS A 135 5.20 -14.08 -9.24
N ASP A 136 4.21 -13.32 -9.72
CA ASP A 136 3.30 -13.73 -10.78
C ASP A 136 3.82 -13.20 -12.12
N SER A 137 4.54 -14.03 -12.86
CA SER A 137 5.09 -13.71 -14.17
C SER A 137 4.46 -14.57 -15.27
N ALA A 138 4.42 -14.07 -16.50
CA ALA A 138 3.86 -14.80 -17.65
C ALA A 138 4.61 -16.10 -17.97
N SER A 139 5.88 -16.25 -17.52
CA SER A 139 6.67 -17.47 -17.60
C SER A 139 7.60 -17.56 -16.39
N GLY A 140 7.57 -18.66 -15.67
CA GLY A 140 8.57 -19.01 -14.67
C GLY A 140 9.82 -19.57 -15.31
N ALA A 141 10.98 -19.41 -14.65
CA ALA A 141 12.23 -20.00 -15.06
C ALA A 141 13.03 -20.46 -13.84
N ASP A 142 13.91 -21.43 -14.07
CA ASP A 142 14.89 -21.87 -13.08
C ASP A 142 15.71 -20.68 -12.56
N ASN A 143 15.98 -20.67 -11.28
CA ASN A 143 16.67 -19.62 -10.55
C ASN A 143 15.89 -18.30 -10.39
N ASP A 144 14.64 -18.22 -10.81
CA ASP A 144 13.79 -17.09 -10.50
C ASP A 144 13.60 -16.94 -8.98
N VAL A 145 13.90 -15.74 -8.45
CA VAL A 145 13.68 -15.43 -7.05
C VAL A 145 12.21 -15.04 -6.84
N MET A 146 11.51 -15.77 -5.98
CA MET A 146 10.09 -15.58 -5.68
C MET A 146 9.87 -14.51 -4.61
N GLY A 147 10.82 -14.37 -3.68
CA GLY A 147 10.77 -13.38 -2.61
C GLY A 147 12.10 -13.29 -1.87
N LYS A 148 12.37 -12.11 -1.30
CA LYS A 148 13.60 -11.83 -0.56
C LYS A 148 13.30 -10.97 0.67
N ILE A 149 13.98 -11.28 1.78
CA ILE A 149 14.06 -10.42 2.97
C ILE A 149 15.52 -10.03 3.16
N SER A 150 15.79 -8.73 3.14
CA SER A 150 17.15 -8.17 3.23
C SER A 150 17.35 -7.43 4.55
N PHE A 151 18.55 -7.54 5.11
CA PHE A 151 19.00 -6.88 6.32
C PHE A 151 20.16 -5.98 5.99
N TYR A 152 19.99 -4.67 6.22
CA TYR A 152 20.98 -3.64 5.97
C TYR A 152 21.57 -3.13 7.27
N GLY A 153 22.83 -2.82 7.28
CA GLY A 153 23.55 -2.16 8.35
C GLY A 153 24.35 -0.98 7.82
N THR A 154 24.78 -0.10 8.70
CA THR A 154 25.67 1.01 8.37
C THR A 154 27.08 0.69 8.77
N ASP A 155 28.03 0.84 7.86
CA ASP A 155 29.47 0.73 8.11
C ASP A 155 29.95 1.87 9.01
N ASP A 156 30.94 1.63 9.88
CA ASP A 156 31.47 2.62 10.82
C ASP A 156 32.57 3.51 10.25
N SER A 157 33.09 3.19 9.06
CA SER A 157 34.21 3.91 8.47
C SER A 157 33.79 5.03 7.52
N ASP A 158 32.80 4.80 6.66
CA ASP A 158 32.31 5.76 5.68
C ASP A 158 30.79 6.00 5.77
N ASN A 159 30.11 5.35 6.73
CA ASN A 159 28.65 5.34 6.88
C ASN A 159 27.88 4.80 5.65
N ALA A 160 28.50 3.94 4.85
CA ALA A 160 27.83 3.25 3.78
C ALA A 160 26.71 2.35 4.32
N HIS A 161 25.54 2.39 3.69
CA HIS A 161 24.39 1.55 4.05
C HIS A 161 24.38 0.32 3.16
N GLU A 162 24.80 -0.82 3.72
CA GLU A 162 25.07 -2.05 2.98
C GLU A 162 24.13 -3.18 3.38
N GLU A 163 23.80 -4.05 2.43
CA GLU A 163 23.11 -5.31 2.69
C GLU A 163 24.09 -6.31 3.30
N LEU A 164 23.93 -6.62 4.58
CA LEU A 164 24.82 -7.52 5.32
C LEU A 164 24.31 -8.96 5.39
N ALA A 165 23.00 -9.16 5.27
CA ALA A 165 22.41 -10.49 5.23
C ALA A 165 21.11 -10.48 4.44
N TYR A 166 20.72 -11.63 3.92
CA TYR A 166 19.38 -11.83 3.35
C TYR A 166 18.98 -13.30 3.38
N MET A 167 17.67 -13.53 3.27
CA MET A 167 17.10 -14.82 2.93
C MET A 167 16.23 -14.68 1.69
N ASP A 168 16.25 -15.68 0.82
CA ASP A 168 15.41 -15.73 -0.37
C ASP A 168 14.79 -17.11 -0.59
N ALA A 169 13.69 -17.13 -1.36
CA ALA A 169 13.11 -18.32 -1.92
C ALA A 169 13.22 -18.25 -3.45
N TYR A 170 13.58 -19.33 -4.11
CA TYR A 170 13.80 -19.38 -5.54
C TYR A 170 13.28 -20.67 -6.18
N ILE A 171 13.03 -20.63 -7.47
CA ILE A 171 12.65 -21.79 -8.29
C ILE A 171 13.92 -22.59 -8.60
N VAL A 172 13.94 -23.86 -8.24
CA VAL A 172 15.00 -24.82 -8.61
C VAL A 172 14.71 -25.41 -9.99
N GLU A 173 13.47 -25.82 -10.22
CA GLU A 173 12.95 -26.39 -11.46
C GLU A 173 11.55 -25.81 -11.72
N ALA A 174 11.35 -25.25 -12.92
CA ALA A 174 10.10 -24.57 -13.29
C ALA A 174 9.19 -25.45 -14.18
N ASP A 175 9.64 -26.59 -14.67
CA ASP A 175 8.88 -27.43 -15.58
C ASP A 175 7.65 -28.03 -14.91
N HIS A 176 6.50 -27.90 -15.58
CA HIS A 176 5.22 -28.39 -15.06
C HIS A 176 5.26 -29.90 -14.78
N GLY A 177 4.93 -30.26 -13.53
CA GLY A 177 4.96 -31.65 -13.03
C GLY A 177 6.31 -32.08 -12.44
N SER A 178 7.30 -31.17 -12.38
CA SER A 178 8.60 -31.38 -11.75
C SER A 178 9.02 -30.18 -10.89
N GLU A 179 8.06 -29.32 -10.52
CA GLU A 179 8.34 -28.07 -9.82
C GLU A 179 9.10 -28.31 -8.51
N ALA A 180 10.24 -27.66 -8.38
CA ALA A 180 11.06 -27.69 -7.18
C ALA A 180 11.44 -26.26 -6.75
N ALA A 181 11.58 -26.04 -5.46
CA ALA A 181 11.94 -24.75 -4.89
C ALA A 181 13.08 -24.89 -3.86
N GLY A 182 13.78 -23.80 -3.61
CA GLY A 182 14.78 -23.71 -2.57
C GLY A 182 14.64 -22.46 -1.72
N MET A 183 15.21 -22.50 -0.52
CA MET A 183 15.41 -21.36 0.36
C MET A 183 16.88 -21.25 0.72
N ARG A 184 17.41 -20.02 0.71
CA ARG A 184 18.82 -19.75 0.99
C ARG A 184 18.96 -18.64 2.03
N PHE A 185 20.02 -18.72 2.83
CA PHE A 185 20.37 -17.74 3.83
C PHE A 185 21.82 -17.30 3.60
N PHE A 186 22.03 -16.02 3.43
CA PHE A 186 23.31 -15.42 3.14
C PHE A 186 23.70 -14.44 4.22
N VAL A 187 24.99 -14.41 4.56
CA VAL A 187 25.59 -13.43 5.46
C VAL A 187 26.88 -12.90 4.89
N ALA A 188 27.18 -11.63 5.16
CA ALA A 188 28.45 -11.04 4.78
C ALA A 188 29.59 -11.67 5.55
N GLU A 189 30.69 -11.96 4.87
CA GLU A 189 31.96 -12.37 5.47
C GLU A 189 32.93 -11.18 5.56
N ASN A 190 34.18 -11.42 5.94
CA ASN A 190 35.15 -10.37 6.28
C ASN A 190 35.39 -9.30 5.21
N ASP A 191 35.17 -9.61 3.94
CA ASP A 191 35.33 -8.68 2.82
C ASP A 191 34.03 -8.05 2.33
N GLY A 192 32.92 -8.23 3.09
CA GLY A 192 31.58 -7.75 2.70
C GLY A 192 30.85 -8.63 1.70
N THR A 193 31.48 -9.66 1.16
CA THR A 193 30.82 -10.60 0.24
C THR A 193 29.76 -11.42 0.99
N ARG A 194 28.55 -11.49 0.44
CA ARG A 194 27.47 -12.30 1.03
C ARG A 194 27.59 -13.73 0.56
N THR A 195 27.92 -14.61 1.49
CA THR A 195 28.14 -16.04 1.27
C THR A 195 27.00 -16.86 1.83
N GLN A 196 26.55 -17.87 1.11
CA GLN A 196 25.49 -18.77 1.52
C GLN A 196 25.95 -19.62 2.71
N GLY A 197 25.28 -19.45 3.85
CA GLY A 197 25.54 -20.25 5.05
C GLY A 197 24.60 -21.43 5.24
N LEU A 198 23.38 -21.36 4.67
CA LEU A 198 22.37 -22.43 4.72
C LEU A 198 21.57 -22.44 3.40
N ALA A 199 21.29 -23.63 2.89
CA ALA A 199 20.30 -23.84 1.85
C ALA A 199 19.44 -25.07 2.12
N LEU A 200 18.17 -24.97 1.74
CA LEU A 200 17.22 -26.06 1.60
C LEU A 200 16.88 -26.15 0.11
N THR A 201 17.05 -27.32 -0.51
CA THR A 201 16.82 -27.48 -1.95
C THR A 201 15.97 -28.71 -2.20
N GLY A 202 14.76 -28.51 -2.76
CA GLY A 202 13.91 -29.59 -3.23
C GLY A 202 14.54 -30.29 -4.45
N GLN A 203 14.41 -31.60 -4.53
CA GLN A 203 14.92 -32.37 -5.67
C GLN A 203 13.86 -32.43 -6.78
N ALA A 204 14.22 -31.98 -7.99
CA ALA A 204 13.33 -32.00 -9.16
C ALA A 204 13.05 -33.41 -9.70
N SER A 205 13.85 -34.41 -9.31
CA SER A 205 13.80 -35.79 -9.83
C SER A 205 13.32 -36.82 -8.81
N ALA A 206 12.96 -36.40 -7.57
CA ALA A 206 12.58 -37.33 -6.50
C ALA A 206 11.56 -36.70 -5.55
N ASP A 207 10.47 -37.43 -5.29
CA ASP A 207 9.42 -37.02 -4.36
C ASP A 207 9.87 -37.15 -2.90
N GLY A 208 9.58 -36.11 -2.10
CA GLY A 208 9.78 -36.11 -0.66
C GLY A 208 11.24 -35.89 -0.22
N GLU A 209 12.13 -35.57 -1.13
CA GLU A 209 13.56 -35.36 -0.85
C GLU A 209 13.92 -33.85 -0.83
N ILE A 210 14.51 -33.41 0.27
CA ILE A 210 15.04 -32.06 0.47
C ILE A 210 16.51 -32.16 0.90
N ASP A 211 17.40 -31.59 0.11
CA ASP A 211 18.81 -31.46 0.49
C ASP A 211 19.01 -30.28 1.43
N VAL A 212 19.86 -30.46 2.43
CA VAL A 212 20.27 -29.40 3.36
C VAL A 212 21.76 -29.19 3.24
N SER A 213 22.17 -27.99 2.82
CA SER A 213 23.58 -27.57 2.78
C SER A 213 23.85 -26.58 3.90
N ILE A 214 24.84 -26.86 4.73
CA ILE A 214 25.26 -26.02 5.86
C ILE A 214 26.73 -25.67 5.72
N ALA A 215 27.05 -24.37 5.86
CA ALA A 215 28.36 -23.77 5.69
C ALA A 215 28.87 -23.79 4.22
N ALA A 216 29.77 -22.88 3.87
CA ALA A 216 30.17 -22.65 2.48
C ALA A 216 31.65 -22.97 2.21
N GLY A 217 32.57 -22.68 3.10
CA GLY A 217 34.00 -22.84 2.86
C GLY A 217 34.61 -24.04 3.57
N ALA A 218 35.76 -24.53 3.08
CA ALA A 218 36.48 -25.66 3.69
C ALA A 218 36.93 -25.41 5.15
N ALA A 219 37.03 -24.14 5.56
CA ALA A 219 37.37 -23.73 6.92
C ALA A 219 36.15 -23.38 7.77
N SER A 220 34.94 -23.47 7.20
CA SER A 220 33.70 -23.21 7.94
C SER A 220 33.48 -24.28 9.02
N THR A 221 32.93 -23.87 10.16
CA THR A 221 32.66 -24.79 11.28
C THR A 221 31.16 -24.90 11.48
N THR A 222 30.66 -26.12 11.50
CA THR A 222 29.28 -26.44 11.91
C THR A 222 29.33 -27.08 13.31
N THR A 223 28.70 -26.42 14.28
CA THR A 223 28.63 -26.96 15.67
C THR A 223 27.22 -27.44 15.95
N VAL A 224 27.07 -28.71 16.30
CA VAL A 224 25.80 -29.30 16.75
C VAL A 224 25.89 -29.57 18.26
N ASN A 225 25.10 -28.84 19.04
CA ASN A 225 25.00 -28.97 20.48
C ASN A 225 23.85 -29.92 20.84
N GLY A 226 24.07 -31.20 20.73
CA GLY A 226 23.08 -32.25 21.03
C GLY A 226 23.37 -33.55 20.29
N HIS A 227 22.45 -34.48 20.37
CA HIS A 227 22.54 -35.72 19.59
C HIS A 227 22.06 -35.49 18.15
N ILE A 228 22.81 -36.04 17.21
CA ILE A 228 22.41 -36.20 15.80
C ILE A 228 21.78 -37.57 15.64
#